data_2258f77e281fe9bc8621f7f045e39ebd
#
_entry.id   2258f77e281fe9bc8621f7f045e39ebd
#
_cell.length_a   1.000
_cell.length_b   1.000
_cell.length_c   1.000
_cell.angle_alpha   90.00
_cell.angle_beta   90.00
_cell.angle_gamma   90.00
#
_symmetry.space_group_name_H-M   'P 1'
#
loop_
_entity.id
_entity.type
_entity.pdbx_description
1 polymer ?
#
loop_
_entity_poly.entity_id
_entity_poly.type
_entity_poly.pdbx_seq_one_letter_code
_entity_poly.pdbx_strand_id
1 'polypeptide(L)'
;MPDTPHPATSAEHADLSPETDEPRRPQRRIQSIEVGMRVLQALTEQRRPLPLKELARLADMPPGKAHPYLVSFMGTGMAKQSPLTGHYELGPAALQIGLAALQQLDPLTEASQEAALLAARADLSVALAVWGHLGPTVVRLDEPRYPLHVNLRVGTVMSLFNTITG
;
A
#
# COMPACT_ATOMS: atom_id res chain seq x y z
N MET A 1 68.21 -5.19 37.93
CA MET A 1 66.78 -5.37 38.21
C MET A 1 66.24 -4.09 38.71
N PRO A 2 65.40 -3.44 37.92
CA PRO A 2 64.29 -2.74 38.48
C PRO A 2 62.99 -3.00 37.67
N ASP A 3 61.96 -2.97 38.41
CA ASP A 3 60.52 -2.99 38.23
C ASP A 3 60.01 -2.22 37.02
N THR A 4 59.16 -2.85 36.24
CA THR A 4 58.35 -2.20 35.21
C THR A 4 56.91 -2.11 35.71
N PRO A 5 56.31 -0.94 35.81
CA PRO A 5 54.89 -0.80 36.08
C PRO A 5 54.07 -0.96 34.82
N HIS A 6 53.04 -1.74 34.93
CA HIS A 6 51.96 -2.00 33.99
C HIS A 6 51.03 -0.78 33.84
N PRO A 7 50.66 -0.32 32.65
CA PRO A 7 49.68 0.73 32.54
C PRO A 7 48.25 0.17 32.61
N ALA A 8 47.49 0.82 33.46
CA ALA A 8 46.05 0.59 33.66
C ALA A 8 45.23 0.81 32.39
N THR A 9 44.39 -0.17 32.12
CA THR A 9 43.34 -0.12 31.10
C THR A 9 42.28 0.90 31.52
N SER A 10 42.19 2.02 30.80
CA SER A 10 41.08 2.96 30.94
C SER A 10 39.87 2.38 30.28
N ALA A 11 38.85 2.05 31.07
CA ALA A 11 37.53 1.71 30.60
C ALA A 11 36.85 2.95 29.99
N GLU A 12 36.62 2.89 28.71
CA GLU A 12 35.88 3.87 27.94
C GLU A 12 34.38 3.70 28.29
N HIS A 13 33.85 4.59 29.11
CA HIS A 13 32.43 4.71 29.38
C HIS A 13 31.76 5.17 28.08
N ALA A 14 31.03 4.26 27.43
CA ALA A 14 30.07 4.62 26.40
C ALA A 14 28.94 5.42 27.07
N ASP A 15 28.92 6.69 26.80
CA ASP A 15 27.83 7.61 27.13
C ASP A 15 26.58 7.23 26.33
N LEU A 16 25.71 6.43 26.94
CA LEU A 16 24.35 6.16 26.45
C LEU A 16 23.46 7.33 26.85
N SER A 17 23.57 8.44 26.14
CA SER A 17 22.58 9.51 26.21
C SER A 17 21.22 8.94 25.74
N PRO A 18 20.16 9.07 26.52
CA PRO A 18 18.82 8.65 26.10
C PRO A 18 18.40 9.53 24.91
N GLU A 19 18.09 8.91 23.78
CA GLU A 19 17.40 9.57 22.67
C GLU A 19 16.12 10.18 23.22
N THR A 20 16.10 11.48 23.37
CA THR A 20 14.91 12.25 23.70
C THR A 20 13.95 12.12 22.53
N ASP A 21 12.87 11.35 22.75
CA ASP A 21 11.71 11.26 21.87
C ASP A 21 11.04 12.63 21.81
N GLU A 22 11.56 13.52 20.96
CA GLU A 22 10.92 14.80 20.70
C GLU A 22 9.56 14.53 20.05
N PRO A 23 8.46 15.08 20.58
CA PRO A 23 7.13 14.90 20.01
C PRO A 23 7.15 15.44 18.57
N ARG A 24 7.01 14.55 17.59
CA ARG A 24 6.91 14.90 16.17
C ARG A 24 5.83 15.98 16.02
N ARG A 25 6.23 17.17 15.60
CA ARG A 25 5.31 18.29 15.31
C ARG A 25 4.22 17.78 14.37
N PRO A 26 2.92 18.02 14.66
CA PRO A 26 1.85 17.57 13.79
C PRO A 26 2.07 18.13 12.38
N GLN A 27 2.18 17.23 11.40
CA GLN A 27 2.38 17.63 10.01
C GLN A 27 1.19 18.46 9.55
N ARG A 28 1.44 19.66 9.03
CA ARG A 28 0.41 20.56 8.49
C ARG A 28 -0.24 19.90 7.27
N ARG A 29 -1.49 19.50 7.40
CA ARG A 29 -2.30 19.00 6.30
C ARG A 29 -2.81 20.17 5.45
N ILE A 30 -2.83 19.99 4.13
CA ILE A 30 -3.39 20.97 3.21
C ILE A 30 -4.84 20.58 2.93
N GLN A 31 -5.76 21.22 3.63
CA GLN A 31 -7.20 20.90 3.58
C GLN A 31 -7.78 20.93 2.15
N SER A 32 -7.30 21.82 1.28
CA SER A 32 -7.78 21.91 -0.10
C SER A 32 -7.45 20.64 -0.91
N ILE A 33 -6.33 19.98 -0.65
CA ILE A 33 -5.99 18.69 -1.29
C ILE A 33 -6.95 17.60 -0.81
N GLU A 34 -7.20 17.51 0.50
CA GLU A 34 -8.13 16.51 1.06
C GLU A 34 -9.55 16.69 0.51
N VAL A 35 -10.01 17.95 0.42
CA VAL A 35 -11.32 18.28 -0.16
C VAL A 35 -11.37 17.94 -1.65
N GLY A 36 -10.33 18.27 -2.42
CA GLY A 36 -10.24 17.95 -3.84
C GLY A 36 -10.22 16.43 -4.09
N MET A 37 -9.47 15.68 -3.30
CA MET A 37 -9.41 14.22 -3.42
C MET A 37 -10.77 13.55 -3.28
N ARG A 38 -11.70 14.06 -2.47
CA ARG A 38 -13.07 13.52 -2.39
C ARG A 38 -13.81 13.58 -3.74
N VAL A 39 -13.55 14.62 -4.54
CA VAL A 39 -14.13 14.73 -5.90
C VAL A 39 -13.58 13.65 -6.83
N LEU A 40 -12.27 13.41 -6.81
CA LEU A 40 -11.64 12.35 -7.60
C LEU A 40 -12.07 10.95 -7.14
N GLN A 41 -12.18 10.73 -5.83
CA GLN A 41 -12.66 9.47 -5.25
C GLN A 41 -14.08 9.15 -5.72
N ALA A 42 -14.99 10.13 -5.71
CA ALA A 42 -16.34 9.94 -6.22
C ALA A 42 -16.38 9.50 -7.69
N LEU A 43 -15.51 10.06 -8.55
CA LEU A 43 -15.38 9.61 -9.95
C LEU A 43 -14.82 8.19 -10.05
N THR A 44 -13.86 7.83 -9.19
CA THR A 44 -13.22 6.52 -9.17
C THR A 44 -14.19 5.42 -8.75
N GLU A 45 -14.96 5.66 -7.67
CA GLU A 45 -15.91 4.70 -7.13
C GLU A 45 -17.06 4.39 -8.07
N GLN A 46 -17.58 5.42 -8.74
CA GLN A 46 -18.73 5.25 -9.64
C GLN A 46 -18.38 4.65 -11.00
N ARG A 47 -17.11 4.70 -11.41
CA ARG A 47 -16.60 4.12 -12.68
C ARG A 47 -17.41 4.51 -13.93
N ARG A 48 -18.05 5.66 -13.90
CA ARG A 48 -18.85 6.23 -15.01
C ARG A 48 -18.81 7.75 -14.99
N PRO A 49 -19.08 8.41 -16.09
CA PRO A 49 -19.22 9.87 -16.12
C PRO A 49 -20.38 10.36 -15.24
N LEU A 50 -20.19 11.46 -14.52
CA LEU A 50 -21.14 12.02 -13.57
C LEU A 50 -21.46 13.47 -13.89
N PRO A 51 -22.73 13.92 -13.76
CA PRO A 51 -23.08 15.33 -13.78
C PRO A 51 -22.59 16.01 -12.49
N LEU A 52 -22.30 17.32 -12.55
CA LEU A 52 -21.79 18.10 -11.43
C LEU A 52 -22.60 17.92 -10.13
N LYS A 53 -23.93 17.95 -10.23
CA LYS A 53 -24.81 17.83 -9.05
C LYS A 53 -24.67 16.51 -8.33
N GLU A 54 -24.58 15.41 -9.06
CA GLU A 54 -24.41 14.09 -8.50
C GLU A 54 -23.02 13.92 -7.90
N LEU A 55 -21.99 14.35 -8.63
CA LEU A 55 -20.60 14.31 -8.18
C LEU A 55 -20.41 15.10 -6.86
N ALA A 56 -20.97 16.31 -6.78
CA ALA A 56 -20.90 17.13 -5.59
C ALA A 56 -21.57 16.46 -4.38
N ARG A 57 -22.74 15.82 -4.59
CA ARG A 57 -23.44 15.05 -3.55
C ARG A 57 -22.58 13.88 -3.04
N LEU A 58 -21.96 13.12 -3.95
CA LEU A 58 -21.09 11.99 -3.59
C LEU A 58 -19.81 12.44 -2.88
N ALA A 59 -19.27 13.60 -3.24
CA ALA A 59 -18.11 14.20 -2.59
C ALA A 59 -18.46 14.94 -1.28
N ASP A 60 -19.71 14.88 -0.83
CA ASP A 60 -20.21 15.55 0.39
C ASP A 60 -19.90 17.05 0.39
N MET A 61 -20.30 17.75 -0.69
CA MET A 61 -20.15 19.20 -0.80
C MET A 61 -21.17 19.83 -1.76
N PRO A 62 -21.43 21.15 -1.63
CA PRO A 62 -22.27 21.88 -2.57
C PRO A 62 -21.63 21.92 -3.97
N PRO A 63 -22.43 21.93 -5.07
CA PRO A 63 -21.92 22.03 -6.43
C PRO A 63 -21.01 23.23 -6.68
N GLY A 64 -21.33 24.40 -6.11
CA GLY A 64 -20.49 25.59 -6.20
C GLY A 64 -19.11 25.44 -5.56
N LYS A 65 -18.95 24.53 -4.58
CA LYS A 65 -17.66 24.19 -3.98
C LYS A 65 -16.92 23.11 -4.78
N ALA A 66 -17.63 22.15 -5.38
CA ALA A 66 -17.02 21.10 -6.21
C ALA A 66 -16.48 21.63 -7.55
N HIS A 67 -17.17 22.60 -8.16
CA HIS A 67 -16.82 23.11 -9.48
C HIS A 67 -15.40 23.68 -9.59
N PRO A 68 -14.88 24.55 -8.68
CA PRO A 68 -13.50 25.04 -8.75
C PRO A 68 -12.46 23.92 -8.70
N TYR A 69 -12.69 22.86 -7.93
CA TYR A 69 -11.81 21.69 -7.93
C TYR A 69 -11.81 20.96 -9.27
N LEU A 70 -12.99 20.79 -9.89
CA LEU A 70 -13.09 20.19 -11.22
C LEU A 70 -12.39 21.03 -12.29
N VAL A 71 -12.50 22.36 -12.23
CA VAL A 71 -11.75 23.26 -13.13
C VAL A 71 -10.25 23.06 -12.98
N SER A 72 -9.76 22.99 -11.75
CA SER A 72 -8.35 22.74 -11.45
C SER A 72 -7.90 21.34 -11.93
N PHE A 73 -8.73 20.32 -11.72
CA PHE A 73 -8.44 18.95 -12.18
C PHE A 73 -8.49 18.82 -13.71
N MET A 74 -9.35 19.55 -14.38
CA MET A 74 -9.32 19.63 -15.86
C MET A 74 -8.05 20.31 -16.37
N GLY A 75 -7.62 21.38 -15.70
CA GLY A 75 -6.37 22.07 -16.05
C GLY A 75 -5.13 21.19 -15.90
N THR A 76 -5.13 20.24 -14.94
CA THR A 76 -4.04 19.26 -14.72
C THR A 76 -4.24 17.94 -15.48
N GLY A 77 -5.34 17.76 -16.17
CA GLY A 77 -5.67 16.52 -16.87
C GLY A 77 -6.12 15.37 -15.97
N MET A 78 -6.32 15.60 -14.67
CA MET A 78 -6.83 14.59 -13.71
C MET A 78 -8.30 14.27 -13.94
N ALA A 79 -9.07 15.24 -14.40
CA ALA A 79 -10.45 15.08 -14.84
C ALA A 79 -10.63 15.63 -16.25
N LYS A 80 -11.71 15.23 -16.92
CA LYS A 80 -12.18 15.80 -18.18
C LYS A 80 -13.69 15.91 -18.16
N GLN A 81 -14.23 16.80 -18.98
CA GLN A 81 -15.67 16.96 -19.15
C GLN A 81 -16.06 16.62 -20.59
N SER A 82 -17.06 15.79 -20.73
CA SER A 82 -17.62 15.47 -22.05
C SER A 82 -18.29 16.71 -22.66
N PRO A 83 -17.93 17.14 -23.87
CA PRO A 83 -18.56 18.27 -24.52
C PRO A 83 -20.01 17.98 -24.94
N LEU A 84 -20.40 16.71 -25.09
CA LEU A 84 -21.73 16.30 -25.50
C LEU A 84 -22.71 16.23 -24.32
N THR A 85 -22.28 15.71 -23.17
CA THR A 85 -23.17 15.46 -22.02
C THR A 85 -22.94 16.44 -20.89
N GLY A 86 -21.81 17.16 -20.88
CA GLY A 86 -21.38 17.96 -19.74
C GLY A 86 -20.95 17.17 -18.50
N HIS A 87 -20.91 15.81 -18.59
CA HIS A 87 -20.52 14.96 -17.50
C HIS A 87 -19.00 14.94 -17.30
N TYR A 88 -18.58 14.78 -16.06
CA TYR A 88 -17.19 14.70 -15.65
C TYR A 88 -16.76 13.25 -15.52
N GLU A 89 -15.53 12.96 -15.90
CA GLU A 89 -14.87 11.66 -15.77
C GLU A 89 -13.38 11.83 -15.51
N LEU A 90 -12.69 10.74 -15.10
CA LEU A 90 -11.24 10.78 -14.92
C LEU A 90 -10.53 11.11 -16.25
N GLY A 91 -9.55 11.98 -16.15
CA GLY A 91 -8.75 12.42 -17.30
C GLY A 91 -7.50 11.56 -17.53
N PRO A 92 -6.76 11.85 -18.60
CA PRO A 92 -5.57 11.06 -18.98
C PRO A 92 -4.44 11.08 -17.94
N ALA A 93 -4.28 12.18 -17.21
CA ALA A 93 -3.26 12.23 -16.14
C ALA A 93 -3.57 11.28 -14.99
N ALA A 94 -4.84 11.04 -14.66
CA ALA A 94 -5.24 10.07 -13.66
C ALA A 94 -4.83 8.64 -14.08
N LEU A 95 -5.00 8.30 -15.37
CA LEU A 95 -4.55 7.01 -15.90
C LEU A 95 -3.02 6.87 -15.82
N GLN A 96 -2.26 7.90 -16.18
CA GLN A 96 -0.79 7.90 -16.12
C GLN A 96 -0.30 7.68 -14.69
N ILE A 97 -0.87 8.38 -13.72
CA ILE A 97 -0.53 8.21 -12.30
C ILE A 97 -0.87 6.79 -11.83
N GLY A 98 -2.04 6.27 -12.19
CA GLY A 98 -2.44 4.92 -11.84
C GLY A 98 -1.52 3.84 -12.43
N LEU A 99 -1.12 3.99 -13.70
CA LEU A 99 -0.17 3.07 -14.34
C LEU A 99 1.21 3.14 -13.70
N ALA A 100 1.70 4.34 -13.39
CA ALA A 100 2.98 4.49 -12.69
C ALA A 100 2.94 3.87 -11.28
N ALA A 101 1.83 4.03 -10.55
CA ALA A 101 1.65 3.38 -9.26
C ALA A 101 1.64 1.85 -9.38
N LEU A 102 0.93 1.30 -10.38
CA LEU A 102 0.92 -0.14 -10.64
C LEU A 102 2.31 -0.70 -10.96
N GLN A 103 3.14 0.04 -11.71
CA GLN A 103 4.51 -0.36 -12.02
C GLN A 103 5.44 -0.36 -10.80
N GLN A 104 5.11 0.40 -9.76
CA GLN A 104 5.88 0.45 -8.51
C GLN A 104 5.45 -0.63 -7.51
N LEU A 105 4.31 -1.28 -7.73
CA LEU A 105 3.88 -2.40 -6.90
C LEU A 105 4.78 -3.61 -7.15
N ASP A 106 5.30 -4.18 -6.07
CA ASP A 106 5.83 -5.55 -6.07
C ASP A 106 4.74 -6.48 -5.53
N PRO A 107 4.00 -7.17 -6.40
CA PRO A 107 2.87 -8.00 -5.98
C PRO A 107 3.29 -9.13 -5.03
N LEU A 108 4.54 -9.60 -5.13
CA LEU A 108 5.04 -10.67 -4.27
C LEU A 108 5.32 -10.16 -2.85
N THR A 109 5.89 -8.99 -2.73
CA THR A 109 6.11 -8.34 -1.43
C THR A 109 4.80 -8.01 -0.73
N GLU A 110 3.85 -7.39 -1.44
CA GLU A 110 2.53 -7.07 -0.89
C GLU A 110 1.76 -8.34 -0.47
N ALA A 111 1.69 -9.34 -1.35
CA ALA A 111 1.04 -10.61 -1.03
C ALA A 111 1.72 -11.33 0.16
N SER A 112 3.04 -11.20 0.29
CA SER A 112 3.78 -11.79 1.41
C SER A 112 3.43 -11.15 2.75
N GLN A 113 3.24 -9.84 2.79
CA GLN A 113 2.82 -9.12 4.01
C GLN A 113 1.40 -9.52 4.41
N GLU A 114 0.47 -9.54 3.47
CA GLU A 114 -0.91 -9.94 3.72
C GLU A 114 -1.03 -11.42 4.12
N ALA A 115 -0.23 -12.32 3.53
CA ALA A 115 -0.18 -13.74 3.90
C ALA A 115 0.23 -13.92 5.37
N ALA A 116 1.23 -13.19 5.84
CA ALA A 116 1.66 -13.23 7.23
C ALA A 116 0.57 -12.73 8.19
N LEU A 117 -0.10 -11.63 7.86
CA LEU A 117 -1.21 -11.08 8.63
C LEU A 117 -2.40 -12.05 8.67
N LEU A 118 -2.71 -12.68 7.55
CA LEU A 118 -3.78 -13.67 7.44
C LEU A 118 -3.47 -14.91 8.30
N ALA A 119 -2.26 -15.45 8.23
CA ALA A 119 -1.83 -16.58 9.04
C ALA A 119 -1.97 -16.29 10.53
N ALA A 120 -1.53 -15.10 10.96
CA ALA A 120 -1.64 -14.67 12.36
C ALA A 120 -3.09 -14.46 12.82
N ARG A 121 -3.97 -13.97 11.97
CA ARG A 121 -5.39 -13.69 12.30
C ARG A 121 -6.26 -14.94 12.28
N ALA A 122 -6.02 -15.83 11.32
CA ALA A 122 -6.82 -17.04 11.12
C ALA A 122 -6.30 -18.22 11.94
N ASP A 123 -5.07 -18.15 12.47
CA ASP A 123 -4.34 -19.25 13.12
C ASP A 123 -4.26 -20.50 12.20
N LEU A 124 -4.02 -20.25 10.91
CA LEU A 124 -3.89 -21.26 9.85
C LEU A 124 -2.58 -21.08 9.11
N SER A 125 -2.05 -22.18 8.54
CA SER A 125 -0.92 -22.08 7.60
C SER A 125 -1.37 -21.41 6.31
N VAL A 126 -0.64 -20.41 5.86
CA VAL A 126 -0.89 -19.69 4.60
C VAL A 126 0.31 -19.87 3.69
N ALA A 127 0.09 -20.43 2.51
CA ALA A 127 1.11 -20.59 1.49
C ALA A 127 0.88 -19.60 0.34
N LEU A 128 1.95 -18.92 -0.07
CA LEU A 128 1.98 -18.13 -1.30
C LEU A 128 2.69 -18.95 -2.38
N ALA A 129 2.04 -19.15 -3.51
CA ALA A 129 2.60 -19.84 -4.64
C ALA A 129 2.56 -18.96 -5.90
N VAL A 130 3.61 -19.07 -6.73
CA VAL A 130 3.68 -18.45 -8.06
C VAL A 130 3.76 -19.52 -9.13
N TRP A 131 3.31 -19.20 -10.34
CA TRP A 131 3.38 -20.13 -11.44
C TRP A 131 4.81 -20.26 -11.95
N GLY A 132 5.45 -21.41 -11.71
CA GLY A 132 6.77 -21.77 -12.22
C GLY A 132 6.68 -22.65 -13.48
N HIS A 133 7.83 -23.06 -14.02
CA HIS A 133 7.89 -23.90 -15.21
C HIS A 133 7.35 -25.33 -15.01
N LEU A 134 7.28 -25.81 -13.78
CA LEU A 134 6.72 -27.11 -13.40
C LEU A 134 5.30 -27.01 -12.81
N GLY A 135 4.73 -25.82 -12.72
CA GLY A 135 3.43 -25.56 -12.11
C GLY A 135 3.51 -24.62 -10.90
N PRO A 136 2.42 -24.50 -10.11
CA PRO A 136 2.37 -23.64 -8.93
C PRO A 136 3.47 -24.04 -7.93
N THR A 137 4.38 -23.12 -7.65
CA THR A 137 5.53 -23.34 -6.76
C THR A 137 5.40 -22.48 -5.53
N VAL A 138 5.46 -23.07 -4.35
CA VAL A 138 5.39 -22.36 -3.08
C VAL A 138 6.65 -21.51 -2.92
N VAL A 139 6.47 -20.20 -2.78
CA VAL A 139 7.56 -19.22 -2.58
C VAL A 139 7.61 -18.68 -1.15
N ARG A 140 6.51 -18.83 -0.41
CA ARG A 140 6.43 -18.45 0.99
C ARG A 140 5.43 -19.34 1.74
N LEU A 141 5.74 -19.64 3.00
CA LEU A 141 4.88 -20.36 3.94
C LEU A 141 4.92 -19.63 5.27
N ASP A 142 3.77 -19.16 5.74
CA ASP A 142 3.58 -18.59 7.06
C ASP A 142 2.79 -19.59 7.90
N GLU A 143 3.37 -20.00 9.04
CA GLU A 143 2.78 -21.02 9.92
C GLU A 143 2.05 -20.39 11.11
N PRO A 144 0.98 -21.03 11.64
CA PRO A 144 0.30 -20.59 12.84
C PRO A 144 1.16 -20.83 14.10
N ARG A 145 0.72 -20.32 15.25
CA ARG A 145 1.38 -20.56 16.55
C ARG A 145 1.52 -22.04 16.89
N TYR A 146 0.54 -22.85 16.46
CA TYR A 146 0.53 -24.30 16.63
C TYR A 146 0.53 -24.94 15.24
N PRO A 147 1.71 -25.18 14.64
CA PRO A 147 1.80 -25.69 13.30
C PRO A 147 1.19 -27.08 13.20
N LEU A 148 0.23 -27.22 12.29
CA LEU A 148 -0.20 -28.52 11.81
C LEU A 148 0.94 -29.06 10.94
N HIS A 149 1.35 -30.31 11.16
CA HIS A 149 2.39 -30.94 10.35
C HIS A 149 1.90 -31.17 8.92
N VAL A 150 1.88 -30.11 8.13
CA VAL A 150 1.65 -30.19 6.68
C VAL A 150 3.02 -30.28 6.04
N ASN A 151 3.24 -31.31 5.20
CA ASN A 151 4.51 -31.48 4.51
C ASN A 151 4.63 -30.54 3.29
N LEU A 152 4.36 -29.26 3.52
CA LEU A 152 4.47 -28.18 2.54
C LEU A 152 5.69 -27.34 2.88
N ARG A 153 6.55 -27.06 1.89
CA ARG A 153 7.77 -26.26 2.07
C ARG A 153 7.94 -25.29 0.92
N VAL A 154 8.67 -24.23 1.14
CA VAL A 154 9.12 -23.34 0.06
C VAL A 154 9.87 -24.16 -0.98
N GLY A 155 9.55 -23.96 -2.25
CA GLY A 155 10.05 -24.76 -3.39
C GLY A 155 9.18 -25.97 -3.75
N THR A 156 8.16 -26.31 -2.96
CA THR A 156 7.22 -27.39 -3.31
C THR A 156 6.41 -26.99 -4.53
N VAL A 157 6.39 -27.85 -5.56
CA VAL A 157 5.48 -27.71 -6.70
C VAL A 157 4.16 -28.40 -6.35
N MET A 158 3.07 -27.64 -6.39
CA MET A 158 1.74 -28.13 -6.04
C MET A 158 1.10 -28.85 -7.23
N SER A 159 0.41 -29.95 -6.96
CA SER A 159 -0.35 -30.66 -7.99
C SER A 159 -1.64 -29.92 -8.31
N LEU A 160 -1.90 -29.68 -9.59
CA LEU A 160 -3.14 -29.07 -10.06
C LEU A 160 -4.37 -29.97 -9.87
N PHE A 161 -4.18 -31.29 -9.83
CA PHE A 161 -5.29 -32.25 -9.84
C PHE A 161 -5.53 -32.92 -8.48
N ASN A 162 -4.54 -32.88 -7.59
CA ASN A 162 -4.57 -33.60 -6.32
C ASN A 162 -4.58 -32.70 -5.10
N THR A 163 -4.74 -31.38 -5.27
CA THR A 163 -4.86 -30.40 -4.18
C THR A 163 -6.09 -29.53 -4.41
N ILE A 164 -6.69 -29.05 -3.29
CA ILE A 164 -7.86 -28.15 -3.34
C ILE A 164 -7.52 -26.80 -3.98
N THR A 165 -6.22 -26.47 -4.06
CA THR A 165 -5.69 -25.22 -4.63
C THR A 165 -5.26 -25.36 -6.10
N GLY A 166 -5.42 -26.52 -6.68
CA GLY A 166 -5.12 -26.82 -8.08
C GLY A 166 -6.28 -26.56 -9.02
#